data_206526cf163e0f25003d2112c7069e77
#
_entry.id   206526cf163e0f25003d2112c7069e77
#
_cell.length_a   1.000
_cell.length_b   1.000
_cell.length_c   1.000
_cell.angle_alpha   90.00
_cell.angle_beta   90.00
_cell.angle_gamma   90.00
#
_symmetry.space_group_name_H-M   'P 1'
#
loop_
_entity.id
_entity.type
_entity.pdbx_description
1 polymer ?
#
loop_
_entity_poly.entity_id
_entity_poly.type
_entity_poly.pdbx_seq_one_letter_code
_entity_poly.pdbx_strand_id
1 'polypeptide(L)'
;MAAVCCASFAQAVIKFDKTTCDLGKFAEKKVQHCEFVFTNTGNETLVIQQAYGSCGCTVPTFSKEPVQPGEKGKITVTYNGKGKFPGHFKKPVTVRSNASNEMVRIYVEGDMVSEQ
;
A
#
# COMPACT_ATOMS: atom_id res chain seq x y z
N MET A 1 3.24 -39.24 -21.02
CA MET A 1 3.37 -38.70 -20.67
C MET A 1 3.30 -37.63 -20.33
N ALA A 2 3.19 -37.02 -20.23
CA ALA A 2 3.14 -36.17 -19.98
C ALA A 2 3.22 -35.37 -19.31
N ALA A 3 3.59 -34.98 -19.12
CA ALA A 3 3.89 -34.38 -18.35
C ALA A 3 3.63 -33.22 -18.32
N VAL A 4 3.20 -32.74 -18.17
CA VAL A 4 2.92 -31.69 -18.09
C VAL A 4 3.19 -30.91 -17.36
N CYS A 5 3.60 -30.50 -17.22
CA CYS A 5 3.88 -29.76 -16.57
C CYS A 5 3.44 -28.70 -16.42
N CYS A 6 2.93 -28.53 -15.81
CA CYS A 6 2.52 -27.53 -15.32
C CYS A 6 3.47 -26.66 -15.05
N ALA A 7 3.57 -25.85 -15.69
CA ALA A 7 4.36 -24.93 -15.39
C ALA A 7 3.95 -24.20 -14.33
N SER A 8 4.31 -24.48 -13.26
CA SER A 8 4.06 -23.58 -12.25
C SER A 8 5.14 -22.59 -12.33
N PHE A 9 4.82 -21.41 -12.65
CA PHE A 9 5.74 -20.34 -12.58
C PHE A 9 5.95 -19.97 -11.14
N ALA A 10 7.19 -19.93 -10.72
CA ALA A 10 7.54 -19.45 -9.41
C ALA A 10 7.37 -17.93 -9.43
N GLN A 11 6.43 -17.42 -8.69
CA GLN A 11 6.22 -15.98 -8.63
C GLN A 11 5.55 -15.60 -7.32
N ALA A 12 5.94 -14.44 -6.80
CA ALA A 12 5.25 -13.83 -5.68
C ALA A 12 4.04 -13.08 -6.23
N VAL A 13 2.99 -12.97 -5.45
CA VAL A 13 1.80 -12.19 -5.80
C VAL A 13 1.40 -11.40 -4.56
N ILE A 14 1.23 -10.10 -4.71
CA ILE A 14 0.83 -9.26 -3.60
C ILE A 14 -0.66 -8.99 -3.71
N LYS A 15 -1.40 -9.28 -2.64
CA LYS A 15 -2.84 -9.03 -2.60
C LYS A 15 -3.16 -8.21 -1.36
N PHE A 16 -3.66 -7.01 -1.56
CA PHE A 16 -4.06 -6.15 -0.45
C PHE A 16 -5.47 -6.50 0.00
N ASP A 17 -5.69 -6.50 1.31
CA ASP A 17 -7.02 -6.71 1.87
C ASP A 17 -7.98 -5.62 1.40
N LYS A 18 -7.47 -4.39 1.36
CA LYS A 18 -8.20 -3.27 0.79
C LYS A 18 -7.19 -2.32 0.18
N THR A 19 -7.60 -1.61 -0.84
CA THR A 19 -6.71 -0.71 -1.55
C THR A 19 -7.01 0.75 -1.28
N THR A 20 -8.05 1.05 -0.51
CA THR A 20 -8.39 2.42 -0.14
C THR A 20 -8.64 2.49 1.36
N CYS A 21 -8.03 3.47 1.99
CA CYS A 21 -8.27 3.75 3.40
C CYS A 21 -8.96 5.10 3.49
N ASP A 22 -10.16 5.13 4.04
CA ASP A 22 -10.92 6.36 4.21
C ASP A 22 -10.71 6.88 5.61
N LEU A 23 -10.06 8.03 5.73
CA LEU A 23 -9.77 8.65 7.00
C LEU A 23 -10.98 9.34 7.61
N GLY A 24 -12.03 9.56 6.81
CA GLY A 24 -13.17 10.32 7.26
C GLY A 24 -12.82 11.79 7.40
N LYS A 25 -13.53 12.47 8.28
CA LYS A 25 -13.30 13.88 8.55
C LYS A 25 -12.24 14.05 9.61
N PHE A 26 -11.27 14.91 9.37
CA PHE A 26 -10.21 15.14 10.35
C PHE A 26 -9.68 16.55 10.21
N ALA A 27 -9.09 17.06 11.29
CA ALA A 27 -8.55 18.42 11.32
C ALA A 27 -7.19 18.47 10.65
N GLU A 28 -6.92 19.57 9.99
CA GLU A 28 -5.68 19.80 9.25
C GLU A 28 -4.43 19.54 10.10
N LYS A 29 -4.48 19.88 11.39
CA LYS A 29 -3.32 19.74 12.26
C LYS A 29 -3.09 18.30 12.73
N LYS A 30 -4.03 17.41 12.47
CA LYS A 30 -3.94 16.04 12.98
C LYS A 30 -3.37 15.13 11.90
N VAL A 31 -2.15 14.66 12.14
CA VAL A 31 -1.51 13.69 11.25
C VAL A 31 -2.29 12.38 11.34
N GLN A 32 -2.55 11.77 10.19
CA GLN A 32 -3.34 10.56 10.10
C GLN A 32 -2.47 9.39 9.66
N HIS A 33 -2.88 8.21 10.06
CA HIS A 33 -2.16 6.98 9.72
C HIS A 33 -3.14 5.95 9.19
N CYS A 34 -2.72 5.23 8.16
CA CYS A 34 -3.48 4.12 7.58
C CYS A 34 -2.59 2.90 7.51
N GLU A 35 -3.16 1.74 7.78
CA GLU A 35 -2.44 0.48 7.59
C GLU A 35 -3.07 -0.28 6.44
N PHE A 36 -2.24 -0.76 5.55
CA PHE A 36 -2.67 -1.60 4.43
C PHE A 36 -2.01 -2.96 4.60
N VAL A 37 -2.83 -3.96 4.87
CA VAL A 37 -2.33 -5.32 5.05
C VAL A 37 -2.39 -6.04 3.71
N PHE A 38 -1.33 -6.75 3.39
CA PHE A 38 -1.29 -7.54 2.17
C PHE A 38 -0.87 -8.97 2.50
N THR A 39 -1.20 -9.87 1.59
CA THR A 39 -0.83 -11.28 1.70
C THR A 39 -0.05 -11.65 0.46
N ASN A 40 0.99 -12.45 0.63
CA ASN A 40 1.67 -13.06 -0.50
C ASN A 40 0.86 -14.29 -0.90
N THR A 41 0.09 -14.19 -1.97
CA THR A 41 -0.73 -15.30 -2.44
C THR A 41 -0.03 -16.12 -3.52
N GLY A 42 1.22 -15.81 -3.79
CA GLY A 42 2.02 -16.57 -4.75
C GLY A 42 2.76 -17.71 -4.11
N ASN A 43 3.75 -18.23 -4.83
CA ASN A 43 4.54 -19.36 -4.36
C ASN A 43 6.04 -19.04 -4.27
N GLU A 44 6.39 -17.77 -4.36
CA GLU A 44 7.77 -17.31 -4.16
C GLU A 44 7.79 -16.23 -3.11
N THR A 45 8.95 -15.98 -2.55
CA THR A 45 9.15 -14.95 -1.54
C THR A 45 8.84 -13.57 -2.10
N LEU A 46 8.07 -12.78 -1.36
CA LEU A 46 7.68 -11.43 -1.75
C LEU A 46 8.53 -10.42 -1.01
N VAL A 47 9.09 -9.47 -1.75
CA VAL A 47 9.87 -8.38 -1.15
C VAL A 47 9.33 -7.05 -1.70
N ILE A 48 8.98 -6.16 -0.80
CA ILE A 48 8.60 -4.80 -1.19
C ILE A 48 9.89 -4.05 -1.52
N GLN A 49 9.96 -3.50 -2.71
CA GLN A 49 11.16 -2.81 -3.18
C GLN A 49 11.07 -1.32 -2.94
N GLN A 50 9.86 -0.76 -3.08
CA GLN A 50 9.68 0.67 -3.02
C GLN A 50 8.22 0.99 -2.74
N ALA A 51 7.98 2.04 -2.00
CA ALA A 51 6.63 2.57 -1.83
C ALA A 51 6.76 4.09 -1.75
N TYR A 52 5.94 4.80 -2.49
CA TYR A 52 6.03 6.27 -2.49
C TYR A 52 4.66 6.87 -2.79
N GLY A 53 4.44 8.05 -2.22
CA GLY A 53 3.23 8.82 -2.46
C GLY A 53 3.42 9.79 -3.61
N SER A 54 2.32 10.38 -4.05
CA SER A 54 2.35 11.36 -5.13
C SER A 54 2.79 12.74 -4.65
N CYS A 55 2.85 12.95 -3.34
CA CYS A 55 3.31 14.20 -2.75
C CYS A 55 4.01 13.90 -1.43
N GLY A 56 4.76 14.87 -0.92
CA GLY A 56 5.44 14.72 0.36
C GLY A 56 4.49 14.65 1.54
N CYS A 57 3.20 14.90 1.33
CA CYS A 57 2.19 14.83 2.38
C CYS A 57 1.78 13.40 2.71
N THR A 58 2.10 12.45 1.85
CA THR A 58 1.70 11.06 1.97
C THR A 58 2.94 10.20 1.99
N VAL A 59 3.30 9.70 3.18
CA VAL A 59 4.58 9.02 3.38
C VAL A 59 4.32 7.58 3.79
N PRO A 60 4.62 6.61 2.92
CA PRO A 60 4.51 5.21 3.27
C PRO A 60 5.77 4.71 3.97
N THR A 61 5.59 3.80 4.91
CA THR A 61 6.68 3.05 5.52
C THR A 61 6.39 1.58 5.41
N PHE A 62 7.41 0.79 5.19
CA PHE A 62 7.26 -0.63 4.98
C PHE A 62 8.55 -1.34 5.37
N SER A 63 8.42 -2.64 5.63
CA SER A 63 9.58 -3.48 5.92
C SER A 63 10.10 -4.09 4.64
N LYS A 64 11.41 -4.18 4.50
CA LYS A 64 12.03 -4.90 3.39
C LYS A 64 12.23 -6.37 3.70
N GLU A 65 11.73 -6.81 4.84
CA GLU A 65 11.84 -8.22 5.19
C GLU A 65 11.01 -9.08 4.24
N PRO A 66 11.54 -10.23 3.83
CA PRO A 66 10.81 -11.10 2.91
C PRO A 66 9.52 -11.61 3.53
N VAL A 67 8.48 -11.70 2.70
CA VAL A 67 7.18 -12.24 3.10
C VAL A 67 7.02 -13.56 2.36
N GLN A 68 6.93 -14.64 3.11
CA GLN A 68 6.86 -15.97 2.54
C GLN A 68 5.46 -16.23 1.98
N PRO A 69 5.31 -17.21 1.07
CA PRO A 69 3.99 -17.55 0.57
C PRO A 69 3.01 -17.84 1.70
N GLY A 70 1.84 -17.22 1.62
CA GLY A 70 0.81 -17.35 2.64
C GLY A 70 0.94 -16.39 3.80
N GLU A 71 2.06 -15.72 3.93
CA GLU A 71 2.27 -14.78 5.03
C GLU A 71 1.78 -13.39 4.67
N LYS A 72 1.62 -12.56 5.69
CA LYS A 72 1.11 -11.20 5.55
C LYS A 72 2.18 -10.19 5.90
N GLY A 73 2.05 -9.02 5.31
CA GLY A 73 2.86 -7.87 5.67
C GLY A 73 1.96 -6.65 5.71
N LYS A 74 2.54 -5.50 6.01
CA LYS A 74 1.75 -4.28 6.02
C LYS A 74 2.58 -3.09 5.56
N ILE A 75 1.87 -2.11 5.02
CA ILE A 75 2.43 -0.83 4.68
C ILE A 75 1.64 0.21 5.46
N THR A 76 2.33 1.03 6.22
CA THR A 76 1.71 2.10 7.00
C THR A 76 1.91 3.40 6.24
N VAL A 77 0.83 4.13 6.01
CA VAL A 77 0.89 5.40 5.29
C VAL A 77 0.53 6.51 6.26
N THR A 78 1.39 7.50 6.34
CA THR A 78 1.18 8.66 7.19
C THR A 78 0.78 9.83 6.29
N TYR A 79 -0.33 10.47 6.60
CA TYR A 79 -0.79 11.64 5.87
C TYR A 79 -0.69 12.87 6.74
N ASN A 80 0.08 13.85 6.27
CA ASN A 80 0.23 15.13 6.93
C ASN A 80 -0.26 16.21 5.97
N GLY A 81 -1.47 16.71 6.23
CA GLY A 81 -2.11 17.70 5.37
C GLY A 81 -1.84 19.13 5.75
N LYS A 82 -0.91 19.37 6.67
CA LYS A 82 -0.62 20.72 7.10
C LYS A 82 -0.19 21.58 5.92
N GLY A 83 -0.82 22.71 5.75
CA GLY A 83 -0.53 23.61 4.64
C GLY A 83 -1.23 23.25 3.34
N LYS A 84 -2.01 22.17 3.32
CA LYS A 84 -2.77 21.81 2.15
C LYS A 84 -4.16 22.41 2.21
N PHE A 85 -4.81 22.48 1.06
CA PHE A 85 -6.18 23.01 1.01
C PHE A 85 -7.14 22.03 1.68
N PRO A 86 -8.07 22.53 2.51
CA PRO A 86 -9.09 21.66 3.08
C PRO A 86 -10.02 21.12 2.01
N GLY A 87 -10.69 20.04 2.33
CA GLY A 87 -11.66 19.43 1.43
C GLY A 87 -11.39 17.96 1.26
N HIS A 88 -12.12 17.38 0.33
CA HIS A 88 -11.97 15.95 0.03
C HIS A 88 -10.73 15.70 -0.80
N PHE A 89 -10.02 14.63 -0.48
CA PHE A 89 -8.85 14.25 -1.27
C PHE A 89 -8.79 12.73 -1.40
N LYS A 90 -8.08 12.28 -2.41
CA LYS A 90 -7.76 10.86 -2.59
C LYS A 90 -6.37 10.81 -3.20
N LYS A 91 -5.39 10.33 -2.42
CA LYS A 91 -4.00 10.36 -2.81
C LYS A 91 -3.49 8.94 -3.06
N PRO A 92 -2.84 8.71 -4.19
CA PRO A 92 -2.29 7.39 -4.49
C PRO A 92 -0.94 7.17 -3.83
N VAL A 93 -0.69 5.93 -3.44
CA VAL A 93 0.62 5.47 -3.02
C VAL A 93 0.97 4.31 -3.92
N THR A 94 2.10 4.38 -4.58
CA THR A 94 2.54 3.34 -5.49
C THR A 94 3.44 2.38 -4.73
N VAL A 95 3.13 1.09 -4.81
CA VAL A 95 3.89 0.03 -4.14
C VAL A 95 4.53 -0.83 -5.22
N ARG A 96 5.84 -0.95 -5.18
CA ARG A 96 6.57 -1.79 -6.13
C ARG A 96 7.20 -2.96 -5.38
N SER A 97 7.12 -4.12 -6.00
CA SER A 97 7.64 -5.34 -5.39
C SER A 97 8.15 -6.26 -6.48
N ASN A 98 8.70 -7.40 -6.05
CA ASN A 98 9.13 -8.43 -6.98
C ASN A 98 7.98 -9.35 -7.39
N ALA A 99 6.74 -8.99 -7.07
CA ALA A 99 5.59 -9.79 -7.42
C ALA A 99 5.31 -9.73 -8.93
N SER A 100 4.52 -10.67 -9.42
CA SER A 100 4.10 -10.65 -10.82
C SER A 100 3.27 -9.40 -11.11
N ASN A 101 2.46 -8.96 -10.13
CA ASN A 101 1.80 -7.67 -10.20
C ASN A 101 2.72 -6.64 -9.53
N GLU A 102 3.80 -6.29 -10.22
CA GLU A 102 4.94 -5.59 -9.62
C GLU A 102 4.63 -4.16 -9.19
N MET A 103 3.56 -3.58 -9.68
CA MET A 103 3.18 -2.23 -9.28
C MET A 103 1.70 -2.22 -8.93
N VAL A 104 1.40 -1.83 -7.70
CA VAL A 104 0.02 -1.73 -7.22
C VAL A 104 -0.14 -0.36 -6.58
N ARG A 105 -1.27 0.28 -6.83
CA ARG A 105 -1.58 1.54 -6.17
C ARG A 105 -2.60 1.33 -5.08
N ILE A 106 -2.31 1.91 -3.93
CA ILE A 106 -3.25 1.99 -2.82
C ILE A 106 -3.54 3.46 -2.58
N TYR A 107 -4.64 3.76 -1.92
CA TYR A 107 -5.13 5.13 -1.84
C TYR A 107 -5.49 5.51 -0.42
N VAL A 108 -5.17 6.74 -0.07
CA VAL A 108 -5.63 7.34 1.18
C VAL A 108 -6.61 8.43 0.78
N GLU A 109 -7.82 8.38 1.33
CA GLU A 109 -8.80 9.40 1.04
C GLU A 109 -9.42 9.90 2.33
N GLY A 110 -9.94 11.11 2.30
CA GLY A 110 -10.57 11.69 3.48
C GLY A 110 -11.05 13.10 3.21
N ASP A 111 -11.63 13.67 4.25
CA ASP A 111 -12.12 15.04 4.23
C ASP A 111 -11.40 15.83 5.29
N MET A 112 -10.48 16.67 4.87
CA MET A 112 -9.71 17.48 5.81
C MET A 112 -10.44 18.80 6.04
N VAL A 113 -10.61 19.14 7.31
CA VAL A 113 -11.24 20.41 7.67
C VAL A 113 -10.20 21.36 8.19
N SER A 114 -10.38 22.63 7.84
CA SER A 114 -9.49 23.68 8.28
C SER A 114 -9.68 23.92 9.77
N GLU A 115 -8.58 24.17 10.46
CA GLU A 115 -8.65 24.55 11.85
C GLU A 115 -8.45 26.03 11.98
N GLN A 116 -9.27 26.63 12.75
CA GLN A 116 -9.18 28.07 12.99
C GLN A 116 -8.34 28.35 14.20
#